data_146302ecb6fafadadbdce8ff367042bd
#
_entry.id   146302ecb6fafadadbdce8ff367042bd
#
_cell.length_a   1.000
_cell.length_b   1.000
_cell.length_c   1.000
_cell.angle_alpha   90.00
_cell.angle_beta   90.00
_cell.angle_gamma   90.00
#
_symmetry.space_group_name_H-M   'P 1'
#
loop_
_entity.id
_entity.type
_entity.pdbx_description
1 polymer ?
#
loop_
_entity_poly.entity_id
_entity_poly.type
_entity_poly.pdbx_seq_one_letter_code
_entity_poly.pdbx_strand_id
1 'polypeptide(L)'
;SHALANGRMETLNFDYAIYTNLTQDHLDFHKTMENYALAKQKLFKKLKPTGKAIINVDDSYKDYFLLDENQNITYGKNGSDYQLIDCKLSSENTKFTYKHNGEKIEIQSKLLGDYNVYNMLGCICLLSCLNYKSEDIIRVTSLLEAPVGRSEIIKYNKNNIVIDYAHTPDAISKIIKTMQQFTKGNTYVVFGCTGDRDRSKRKIMSKLVSELSNYFIFTNDDPHDEDPNQIVSDAFENADFSNYEVCLDRKEAIIKGIKLLKEDDLLLILGKGHEEKMIVKNKKAIPFNDKKVVLEYLREI
;
A
#
# COMPACT_ATOMS: atom_id res chain seq x y z
N SER A 1 11.29 -9.94 -1.05
CA SER A 1 11.77 -10.79 -2.17
C SER A 1 13.29 -10.83 -2.29
N HIS A 2 13.99 -9.69 -2.14
CA HIS A 2 15.47 -9.62 -2.21
C HIS A 2 16.16 -10.57 -1.22
N ALA A 3 15.70 -10.62 0.05
CA ALA A 3 16.28 -11.50 1.06
C ALA A 3 16.17 -12.98 0.66
N LEU A 4 15.03 -13.37 0.11
CA LEU A 4 14.80 -14.74 -0.40
C LEU A 4 15.61 -15.02 -1.67
N ALA A 5 15.69 -14.05 -2.60
CA ALA A 5 16.47 -14.21 -3.82
C ALA A 5 17.97 -14.37 -3.52
N ASN A 6 18.48 -13.60 -2.55
CA ASN A 6 19.88 -13.57 -2.14
C ASN A 6 20.27 -14.63 -1.08
N GLY A 7 19.40 -15.61 -0.80
CA GLY A 7 19.72 -16.72 0.12
C GLY A 7 19.78 -16.35 1.60
N ARG A 8 19.39 -15.13 2.01
CA ARG A 8 19.49 -14.70 3.42
C ARG A 8 18.59 -15.45 4.39
N MET A 9 17.65 -16.24 3.85
CA MET A 9 16.68 -17.03 4.63
C MET A 9 16.91 -18.54 4.50
N GLU A 10 18.06 -19.00 3.99
CA GLU A 10 18.28 -20.41 3.65
C GLU A 10 18.20 -21.35 4.84
N THR A 11 18.64 -20.91 6.00
CA THR A 11 18.66 -21.73 7.23
C THR A 11 17.35 -21.70 8.02
N LEU A 12 16.37 -20.89 7.59
CA LEU A 12 15.11 -20.74 8.31
C LEU A 12 14.05 -21.67 7.73
N ASN A 13 13.24 -22.25 8.61
CA ASN A 13 12.00 -22.94 8.29
C ASN A 13 10.84 -22.27 9.03
N PHE A 14 9.67 -22.22 8.41
CA PHE A 14 8.53 -21.49 8.90
C PHE A 14 7.35 -22.40 9.23
N ASP A 15 6.58 -22.06 10.24
CA ASP A 15 5.32 -22.73 10.56
C ASP A 15 4.17 -22.21 9.71
N TYR A 16 4.23 -20.92 9.36
CA TYR A 16 3.21 -20.25 8.57
C TYR A 16 3.83 -19.31 7.54
N ALA A 17 3.21 -19.21 6.37
CA ALA A 17 3.50 -18.19 5.37
C ALA A 17 2.19 -17.62 4.83
N ILE A 18 2.10 -16.29 4.72
CA ILE A 18 0.92 -15.61 4.19
C ILE A 18 1.25 -15.01 2.83
N TYR A 19 0.45 -15.32 1.83
CA TYR A 19 0.44 -14.66 0.53
C TYR A 19 -0.73 -13.68 0.44
N THR A 20 -0.43 -12.41 0.28
CA THR A 20 -1.44 -11.34 0.17
C THR A 20 -1.75 -10.98 -1.27
N ASN A 21 -0.74 -10.62 -2.04
CA ASN A 21 -0.84 -10.28 -3.47
C ASN A 21 0.55 -10.16 -4.11
N LEU A 22 0.57 -10.09 -5.44
CA LEU A 22 1.75 -9.78 -6.23
C LEU A 22 1.41 -8.78 -7.33
N THR A 23 1.91 -7.56 -7.20
CA THR A 23 1.79 -6.47 -8.17
C THR A 23 3.15 -5.94 -8.57
N GLN A 24 3.23 -5.17 -9.66
CA GLN A 24 4.50 -4.69 -10.19
C GLN A 24 5.29 -3.90 -9.15
N ASP A 25 6.45 -4.43 -8.78
CA ASP A 25 7.50 -3.76 -8.03
C ASP A 25 8.82 -4.52 -8.22
N HIS A 26 9.96 -3.85 -7.97
CA HIS A 26 11.29 -4.47 -7.99
C HIS A 26 11.67 -5.16 -9.31
N LEU A 27 11.13 -4.74 -10.47
CA LEU A 27 11.48 -5.32 -11.77
C LEU A 27 12.88 -4.89 -12.25
N ASP A 28 13.44 -3.85 -11.67
CA ASP A 28 14.88 -3.54 -11.79
C ASP A 28 15.76 -4.71 -11.36
N PHE A 29 15.36 -5.43 -10.31
CA PHE A 29 16.05 -6.61 -9.76
C PHE A 29 15.54 -7.92 -10.36
N HIS A 30 14.24 -8.17 -10.35
CA HIS A 30 13.65 -9.47 -10.75
C HIS A 30 13.47 -9.63 -12.25
N LYS A 31 13.48 -8.55 -13.03
CA LYS A 31 13.32 -8.46 -14.50
C LYS A 31 11.92 -8.78 -15.00
N THR A 32 11.26 -9.82 -14.48
CA THR A 32 9.89 -10.21 -14.84
C THR A 32 9.03 -10.48 -13.62
N MET A 33 7.71 -10.43 -13.80
CA MET A 33 6.75 -10.77 -12.73
C MET A 33 6.84 -12.24 -12.32
N GLU A 34 7.14 -13.13 -13.27
CA GLU A 34 7.35 -14.57 -13.01
C GLU A 34 8.56 -14.78 -12.08
N ASN A 35 9.69 -14.15 -12.40
CA ASN A 35 10.89 -14.22 -11.55
C ASN A 35 10.62 -13.64 -10.16
N TYR A 36 9.81 -12.58 -10.08
CA TYR A 36 9.39 -11.99 -8.81
C TYR A 36 8.51 -12.97 -8.01
N ALA A 37 7.55 -13.63 -8.67
CA ALA A 37 6.72 -14.68 -8.06
C ALA A 37 7.59 -15.84 -7.56
N LEU A 38 8.48 -16.37 -8.39
CA LEU A 38 9.40 -17.45 -8.03
C LEU A 38 10.32 -17.08 -6.86
N ALA A 39 10.80 -15.85 -6.81
CA ALA A 39 11.60 -15.39 -5.67
C ALA A 39 10.80 -15.37 -4.36
N LYS A 40 9.53 -14.94 -4.40
CA LYS A 40 8.63 -14.96 -3.23
C LYS A 40 8.21 -16.40 -2.87
N GLN A 41 7.98 -17.26 -3.87
CA GLN A 41 7.63 -18.67 -3.68
C GLN A 41 8.64 -19.42 -2.79
N LYS A 42 9.92 -19.01 -2.81
CA LYS A 42 10.95 -19.62 -1.96
C LYS A 42 10.58 -19.61 -0.46
N LEU A 43 9.79 -18.65 0.01
CA LEU A 43 9.29 -18.63 1.39
C LEU A 43 8.37 -19.84 1.66
N PHE A 44 7.47 -20.13 0.74
CA PHE A 44 6.49 -21.22 0.87
C PHE A 44 7.17 -22.60 0.80
N LYS A 45 8.21 -22.74 -0.02
CA LYS A 45 9.05 -23.94 -0.08
C LYS A 45 9.86 -24.18 1.21
N LYS A 46 9.93 -23.22 2.11
CA LYS A 46 10.59 -23.31 3.42
C LYS A 46 9.59 -23.53 4.57
N LEU A 47 8.35 -23.83 4.26
CA LEU A 47 7.41 -24.29 5.27
C LEU A 47 7.82 -25.67 5.78
N LYS A 48 7.65 -25.88 7.08
CA LYS A 48 7.79 -27.20 7.70
C LYS A 48 6.76 -28.17 7.11
N PRO A 49 6.95 -29.50 7.19
CA PRO A 49 5.96 -30.47 6.73
C PRO A 49 4.56 -30.27 7.33
N THR A 50 4.48 -29.79 8.58
CA THR A 50 3.23 -29.46 9.28
C THR A 50 2.80 -27.99 9.09
N GLY A 51 3.62 -27.20 8.42
CA GLY A 51 3.38 -25.77 8.22
C GLY A 51 2.22 -25.50 7.28
N LYS A 52 1.64 -24.29 7.38
CA LYS A 52 0.49 -23.88 6.58
C LYS A 52 0.80 -22.67 5.71
N ALA A 53 0.36 -22.73 4.47
CA ALA A 53 0.35 -21.63 3.51
C ALA A 53 -1.03 -20.95 3.53
N ILE A 54 -1.09 -19.69 3.89
CA ILE A 54 -2.32 -18.88 3.91
C ILE A 54 -2.36 -18.05 2.64
N ILE A 55 -3.30 -18.35 1.73
CA ILE A 55 -3.26 -17.89 0.33
C ILE A 55 -4.48 -17.03 0.01
N ASN A 56 -4.25 -15.81 -0.48
CA ASN A 56 -5.26 -15.01 -1.14
C ASN A 56 -5.55 -15.59 -2.53
N VAL A 57 -6.72 -16.23 -2.69
CA VAL A 57 -7.10 -16.89 -3.95
C VAL A 57 -7.68 -15.94 -4.99
N ASP A 58 -7.94 -14.68 -4.65
CA ASP A 58 -8.40 -13.67 -5.60
C ASP A 58 -7.24 -13.01 -6.36
N ASP A 59 -6.00 -13.22 -5.92
CA ASP A 59 -4.82 -12.72 -6.64
C ASP A 59 -4.46 -13.61 -7.83
N SER A 60 -4.08 -12.99 -8.95
CA SER A 60 -3.79 -13.69 -10.21
C SER A 60 -2.54 -14.58 -10.16
N TYR A 61 -1.63 -14.34 -9.24
CA TYR A 61 -0.41 -15.13 -9.07
C TYR A 61 -0.51 -16.22 -8.01
N LYS A 62 -1.69 -16.49 -7.45
CA LYS A 62 -1.93 -17.48 -6.38
C LYS A 62 -1.32 -18.85 -6.67
N ASP A 63 -1.38 -19.31 -7.93
CA ASP A 63 -0.94 -20.66 -8.33
C ASP A 63 0.55 -20.90 -8.09
N TYR A 64 1.37 -19.84 -8.02
CA TYR A 64 2.77 -19.95 -7.63
C TYR A 64 2.97 -20.30 -6.15
N PHE A 65 1.96 -20.09 -5.30
CA PHE A 65 2.07 -20.17 -3.85
C PHE A 65 1.27 -21.32 -3.25
N LEU A 66 0.37 -21.92 -4.03
CA LEU A 66 -0.35 -23.12 -3.62
C LEU A 66 0.62 -24.30 -3.43
N LEU A 67 0.42 -25.05 -2.36
CA LEU A 67 1.13 -26.27 -2.00
C LEU A 67 0.18 -27.45 -2.06
N ASP A 68 0.53 -28.56 -1.41
CA ASP A 68 -0.38 -29.70 -1.25
C ASP A 68 -1.63 -29.27 -0.48
N GLU A 69 -2.79 -29.84 -0.83
CA GLU A 69 -4.11 -29.44 -0.33
C GLU A 69 -4.16 -29.34 1.19
N ASN A 70 -3.54 -30.27 1.90
CA ASN A 70 -3.52 -30.28 3.36
C ASN A 70 -2.69 -29.17 4.00
N GLN A 71 -1.87 -28.45 3.23
CA GLN A 71 -1.04 -27.33 3.73
C GLN A 71 -1.67 -25.97 3.43
N ASN A 72 -2.61 -25.90 2.50
CA ASN A 72 -3.23 -24.65 2.12
C ASN A 72 -4.37 -24.28 3.06
N ILE A 73 -4.45 -22.98 3.37
CA ILE A 73 -5.61 -22.30 3.94
C ILE A 73 -5.87 -21.10 3.05
N THR A 74 -7.06 -21.03 2.51
CA THR A 74 -7.39 -20.07 1.48
C THR A 74 -8.32 -18.97 2.02
N TYR A 75 -8.15 -17.75 1.51
CA TYR A 75 -9.06 -16.65 1.78
C TYR A 75 -9.31 -15.80 0.53
N GLY A 76 -10.50 -15.22 0.44
CA GLY A 76 -10.93 -14.43 -0.71
C GLY A 76 -12.44 -14.47 -0.91
N LYS A 77 -12.91 -14.05 -2.08
CA LYS A 77 -14.35 -13.94 -2.36
C LYS A 77 -15.03 -15.27 -2.65
N ASN A 78 -14.44 -16.10 -3.50
CA ASN A 78 -15.11 -17.32 -3.97
C ASN A 78 -14.24 -18.57 -3.78
N GLY A 79 -14.86 -19.65 -3.30
CA GLY A 79 -14.23 -20.97 -3.23
C GLY A 79 -13.07 -21.05 -2.24
N SER A 80 -13.07 -20.20 -1.19
CA SER A 80 -12.03 -20.16 -0.18
C SER A 80 -12.55 -20.64 1.19
N ASP A 81 -11.61 -21.09 2.05
CA ASP A 81 -11.94 -21.55 3.43
C ASP A 81 -12.46 -20.39 4.28
N TYR A 82 -11.91 -19.19 4.09
CA TYR A 82 -12.37 -17.94 4.69
C TYR A 82 -12.92 -17.04 3.59
N GLN A 83 -14.22 -17.21 3.33
CA GLN A 83 -14.87 -16.55 2.20
C GLN A 83 -15.37 -15.15 2.57
N LEU A 84 -14.85 -14.12 1.92
CA LEU A 84 -15.37 -12.76 2.01
C LEU A 84 -16.76 -12.69 1.35
N ILE A 85 -17.79 -12.36 2.14
CA ILE A 85 -19.19 -12.28 1.69
C ILE A 85 -19.57 -10.86 1.32
N ASP A 86 -19.28 -9.89 2.18
CA ASP A 86 -19.66 -8.49 2.03
C ASP A 86 -18.60 -7.57 2.64
N CYS A 87 -18.50 -6.36 2.10
CA CYS A 87 -17.63 -5.32 2.61
C CYS A 87 -18.29 -3.96 2.44
N LYS A 88 -18.37 -3.19 3.53
CA LYS A 88 -18.89 -1.82 3.56
C LYS A 88 -17.81 -0.91 4.11
N LEU A 89 -17.45 0.09 3.30
CA LEU A 89 -16.49 1.11 3.67
C LEU A 89 -17.21 2.39 4.11
N SER A 90 -16.68 3.06 5.13
CA SER A 90 -17.09 4.40 5.55
C SER A 90 -15.86 5.26 5.79
N SER A 91 -16.04 6.56 6.01
CA SER A 91 -14.95 7.48 6.35
C SER A 91 -14.30 7.21 7.69
N GLU A 92 -14.90 6.40 8.55
CA GLU A 92 -14.45 6.15 9.93
C GLU A 92 -14.06 4.70 10.17
N ASN A 93 -14.67 3.77 9.42
CA ASN A 93 -14.46 2.34 9.63
C ASN A 93 -14.77 1.52 8.38
N THR A 94 -14.23 0.31 8.39
CA THR A 94 -14.54 -0.76 7.46
C THR A 94 -15.30 -1.86 8.19
N LYS A 95 -16.44 -2.29 7.65
CA LYS A 95 -17.19 -3.47 8.10
C LYS A 95 -17.16 -4.53 7.01
N PHE A 96 -16.87 -5.76 7.38
CA PHE A 96 -16.94 -6.86 6.44
C PHE A 96 -17.42 -8.15 7.11
N THR A 97 -18.05 -9.01 6.33
CA THR A 97 -18.51 -10.32 6.76
C THR A 97 -17.74 -11.39 6.00
N TYR A 98 -17.18 -12.34 6.70
CA TYR A 98 -16.63 -13.55 6.10
C TYR A 98 -17.37 -14.80 6.59
N LYS A 99 -17.31 -15.86 5.79
CA LYS A 99 -17.86 -17.19 6.12
C LYS A 99 -16.72 -18.18 6.31
N HIS A 100 -16.73 -18.92 7.41
CA HIS A 100 -15.81 -20.01 7.70
C HIS A 100 -16.55 -21.15 8.41
N ASN A 101 -16.34 -22.40 8.00
CA ASN A 101 -16.99 -23.59 8.56
C ASN A 101 -18.52 -23.47 8.69
N GLY A 102 -19.18 -22.80 7.73
CA GLY A 102 -20.63 -22.60 7.72
C GLY A 102 -21.11 -21.37 8.49
N GLU A 103 -20.31 -20.80 9.38
CA GLU A 103 -20.64 -19.64 10.19
C GLU A 103 -20.28 -18.32 9.47
N LYS A 104 -21.10 -17.29 9.68
CA LYS A 104 -20.87 -15.92 9.22
C LYS A 104 -20.36 -15.08 10.38
N ILE A 105 -19.22 -14.45 10.21
CA ILE A 105 -18.57 -13.62 11.22
C ILE A 105 -18.44 -12.21 10.68
N GLU A 106 -18.96 -11.23 11.43
CA GLU A 106 -18.86 -9.82 11.10
C GLU A 106 -17.65 -9.19 11.83
N ILE A 107 -16.86 -8.43 11.10
CA ILE A 107 -15.72 -7.68 11.59
C ILE A 107 -15.95 -6.19 11.35
N GLN A 108 -15.62 -5.37 12.34
CA GLN A 108 -15.52 -3.93 12.20
C GLN A 108 -14.11 -3.49 12.59
N SER A 109 -13.51 -2.60 11.80
CA SER A 109 -12.16 -2.08 12.05
C SER A 109 -12.05 -0.62 11.63
N LYS A 110 -11.15 0.14 12.26
CA LYS A 110 -10.78 1.50 11.85
C LYS A 110 -9.85 1.52 10.63
N LEU A 111 -9.30 0.37 10.22
CA LEU A 111 -8.47 0.28 9.02
C LEU A 111 -9.34 0.45 7.77
N LEU A 112 -9.10 1.50 7.00
CA LEU A 112 -9.89 1.82 5.81
C LEU A 112 -9.38 1.09 4.57
N GLY A 113 -10.32 0.79 3.66
CA GLY A 113 -10.04 0.24 2.34
C GLY A 113 -10.16 -1.27 2.23
N ASP A 114 -10.55 -1.70 1.04
CA ASP A 114 -10.73 -3.12 0.70
C ASP A 114 -9.43 -3.93 0.82
N TYR A 115 -8.29 -3.33 0.49
CA TYR A 115 -6.99 -3.97 0.66
C TYR A 115 -6.70 -4.33 2.13
N ASN A 116 -7.18 -3.54 3.09
CA ASN A 116 -7.05 -3.86 4.51
C ASN A 116 -8.00 -4.99 4.93
N VAL A 117 -9.15 -5.17 4.26
CA VAL A 117 -10.00 -6.35 4.47
C VAL A 117 -9.23 -7.63 4.16
N TYR A 118 -8.52 -7.67 3.01
CA TYR A 118 -7.69 -8.82 2.65
C TYR A 118 -6.51 -9.02 3.61
N ASN A 119 -5.87 -7.94 4.05
CA ASN A 119 -4.81 -8.02 5.06
C ASN A 119 -5.33 -8.60 6.38
N MET A 120 -6.49 -8.12 6.85
CA MET A 120 -7.13 -8.63 8.06
C MET A 120 -7.56 -10.09 7.91
N LEU A 121 -8.15 -10.48 6.78
CA LEU A 121 -8.51 -11.88 6.53
C LEU A 121 -7.30 -12.81 6.59
N GLY A 122 -6.18 -12.44 5.97
CA GLY A 122 -4.94 -13.21 6.07
C GLY A 122 -4.46 -13.37 7.51
N CYS A 123 -4.55 -12.31 8.33
CA CYS A 123 -4.23 -12.36 9.76
C CYS A 123 -5.25 -13.20 10.56
N ILE A 124 -6.55 -13.10 10.25
CA ILE A 124 -7.61 -13.90 10.88
C ILE A 124 -7.35 -15.39 10.63
N CYS A 125 -7.02 -15.77 9.39
CA CYS A 125 -6.65 -17.16 9.06
C CYS A 125 -5.50 -17.65 9.94
N LEU A 126 -4.43 -16.85 10.09
CA LEU A 126 -3.28 -17.19 10.94
C LEU A 126 -3.70 -17.36 12.40
N LEU A 127 -4.46 -16.39 12.95
CA LEU A 127 -4.89 -16.44 14.35
C LEU A 127 -5.78 -17.64 14.63
N SER A 128 -6.66 -18.00 13.68
CA SER A 128 -7.48 -19.22 13.78
C SER A 128 -6.63 -20.50 13.78
N CYS A 129 -5.56 -20.55 12.96
CA CYS A 129 -4.60 -21.67 12.98
C CYS A 129 -3.85 -21.78 14.32
N LEU A 130 -3.68 -20.67 15.00
CA LEU A 130 -3.08 -20.59 16.34
C LEU A 130 -4.09 -20.84 17.45
N ASN A 131 -5.32 -21.25 17.13
CA ASN A 131 -6.43 -21.56 18.04
C ASN A 131 -6.90 -20.38 18.89
N TYR A 132 -6.74 -19.13 18.42
CA TYR A 132 -7.40 -17.99 19.05
C TYR A 132 -8.92 -18.03 18.82
N LYS A 133 -9.69 -17.66 19.83
CA LYS A 133 -11.16 -17.65 19.77
C LYS A 133 -11.65 -16.51 18.88
N SER A 134 -12.75 -16.75 18.15
CA SER A 134 -13.37 -15.77 17.26
C SER A 134 -13.71 -14.46 17.97
N GLU A 135 -14.20 -14.52 19.24
CA GLU A 135 -14.53 -13.34 20.03
C GLU A 135 -13.31 -12.45 20.30
N ASP A 136 -12.15 -13.06 20.58
CA ASP A 136 -10.90 -12.32 20.80
C ASP A 136 -10.39 -11.69 19.51
N ILE A 137 -10.50 -12.41 18.39
CA ILE A 137 -10.14 -11.90 17.05
C ILE A 137 -11.01 -10.68 16.69
N ILE A 138 -12.34 -10.78 16.86
CA ILE A 138 -13.29 -9.69 16.62
C ILE A 138 -12.93 -8.48 17.48
N ARG A 139 -12.73 -8.69 18.79
CA ARG A 139 -12.40 -7.63 19.76
C ARG A 139 -11.10 -6.92 19.39
N VAL A 140 -10.03 -7.65 19.10
CA VAL A 140 -8.73 -7.07 18.75
C VAL A 140 -8.80 -6.32 17.43
N THR A 141 -9.48 -6.86 16.43
CA THR A 141 -9.62 -6.23 15.10
C THR A 141 -10.32 -4.88 15.18
N SER A 142 -11.28 -4.71 16.10
CA SER A 142 -11.97 -3.43 16.33
C SER A 142 -11.08 -2.34 16.96
N LEU A 143 -10.00 -2.73 17.61
CA LEU A 143 -9.04 -1.84 18.27
C LEU A 143 -7.86 -1.47 17.36
N LEU A 144 -7.72 -2.10 16.19
CA LEU A 144 -6.62 -1.81 15.28
C LEU A 144 -6.68 -0.37 14.79
N GLU A 145 -5.54 0.28 14.80
CA GLU A 145 -5.34 1.60 14.21
C GLU A 145 -4.35 1.50 13.05
N ALA A 146 -4.49 2.39 12.08
CA ALA A 146 -3.56 2.43 10.96
C ALA A 146 -2.13 2.71 11.47
N PRO A 147 -1.14 1.95 11.00
CA PRO A 147 0.25 2.28 11.30
C PRO A 147 0.59 3.69 10.79
N VAL A 148 1.53 4.36 11.46
CA VAL A 148 2.00 5.70 11.05
C VAL A 148 2.39 5.68 9.56
N GLY A 149 1.92 6.69 8.82
CA GLY A 149 2.19 6.83 7.38
C GLY A 149 1.56 5.75 6.49
N ARG A 150 0.53 5.07 6.97
CA ARG A 150 -0.30 4.13 6.20
C ARG A 150 -1.76 4.58 6.28
N SER A 151 -2.27 5.19 5.22
CA SER A 151 -3.60 5.79 5.18
C SER A 151 -3.88 6.71 6.39
N GLU A 152 -2.84 7.41 6.84
CA GLU A 152 -2.91 8.27 8.02
C GLU A 152 -3.64 9.57 7.69
N ILE A 153 -4.78 9.81 8.34
CA ILE A 153 -5.66 10.94 8.05
C ILE A 153 -5.43 12.07 9.04
N ILE A 154 -5.13 13.25 8.52
CA ILE A 154 -5.08 14.51 9.25
C ILE A 154 -6.28 15.34 8.81
N LYS A 155 -7.17 15.66 9.76
CA LYS A 155 -8.32 16.55 9.50
C LYS A 155 -7.86 17.99 9.49
N TYR A 156 -8.25 18.73 8.46
CA TYR A 156 -8.02 20.17 8.34
C TYR A 156 -9.30 20.87 7.85
N ASN A 157 -9.98 21.59 8.73
CA ASN A 157 -11.32 22.12 8.51
C ASN A 157 -12.28 21.00 8.06
N LYS A 158 -12.88 21.11 6.86
CA LYS A 158 -13.70 20.04 6.26
C LYS A 158 -12.93 19.11 5.33
N ASN A 159 -11.61 19.30 5.22
CA ASN A 159 -10.74 18.57 4.30
C ASN A 159 -10.06 17.37 4.98
N ASN A 160 -9.65 16.41 4.17
CA ASN A 160 -8.81 15.32 4.57
C ASN A 160 -7.43 15.45 3.92
N ILE A 161 -6.38 15.42 4.73
CA ILE A 161 -5.00 15.25 4.26
C ILE A 161 -4.58 13.85 4.64
N VAL A 162 -4.21 13.03 3.67
CA VAL A 162 -3.88 11.61 3.85
C VAL A 162 -2.43 11.38 3.51
N ILE A 163 -1.68 10.78 4.43
CA ILE A 163 -0.29 10.40 4.23
C ILE A 163 -0.22 8.88 4.08
N ASP A 164 0.39 8.43 2.98
CA ASP A 164 0.52 6.99 2.71
C ASP A 164 1.85 6.64 2.03
N TYR A 165 2.32 5.43 2.28
CA TYR A 165 3.54 4.87 1.68
C TYR A 165 3.35 4.33 0.25
N ALA A 166 2.22 4.53 -0.38
CA ALA A 166 1.94 4.06 -1.73
C ALA A 166 2.95 4.61 -2.74
N HIS A 167 3.77 3.73 -3.32
CA HIS A 167 4.85 4.03 -4.26
C HIS A 167 4.88 3.07 -5.46
N THR A 168 3.79 2.37 -5.69
CA THR A 168 3.58 1.49 -6.86
C THR A 168 2.26 1.84 -7.54
N PRO A 169 2.10 1.57 -8.85
CA PRO A 169 0.86 1.88 -9.57
C PRO A 169 -0.40 1.32 -8.88
N ASP A 170 -0.36 0.07 -8.46
CA ASP A 170 -1.48 -0.60 -7.78
C ASP A 170 -1.81 0.07 -6.43
N ALA A 171 -0.80 0.33 -5.59
CA ALA A 171 -1.00 0.96 -4.29
C ALA A 171 -1.56 2.38 -4.43
N ILE A 172 -1.03 3.17 -5.37
CA ILE A 172 -1.51 4.54 -5.66
C ILE A 172 -2.98 4.50 -6.12
N SER A 173 -3.32 3.60 -7.06
CA SER A 173 -4.70 3.45 -7.52
C SER A 173 -5.65 3.10 -6.38
N LYS A 174 -5.26 2.16 -5.53
CA LYS A 174 -6.09 1.70 -4.42
C LYS A 174 -6.34 2.79 -3.40
N ILE A 175 -5.31 3.51 -2.97
CA ILE A 175 -5.47 4.57 -1.96
C ILE A 175 -6.30 5.74 -2.50
N ILE A 176 -6.06 6.20 -3.74
CA ILE A 176 -6.85 7.28 -4.35
C ILE A 176 -8.32 6.87 -4.41
N LYS A 177 -8.63 5.74 -5.03
CA LYS A 177 -10.01 5.25 -5.19
C LYS A 177 -10.72 5.01 -3.86
N THR A 178 -9.99 4.53 -2.85
CA THR A 178 -10.56 4.32 -1.51
C THR A 178 -10.94 5.66 -0.88
N MET A 179 -10.06 6.64 -0.89
CA MET A 179 -10.30 7.92 -0.23
C MET A 179 -11.33 8.77 -0.97
N GLN A 180 -11.42 8.66 -2.30
CA GLN A 180 -12.43 9.32 -3.11
C GLN A 180 -13.87 8.91 -2.77
N GLN A 181 -14.10 7.68 -2.29
CA GLN A 181 -15.44 7.24 -1.86
C GLN A 181 -16.00 8.09 -0.71
N PHE A 182 -15.13 8.78 0.02
CA PHE A 182 -15.49 9.59 1.19
C PHE A 182 -15.25 11.09 0.96
N THR A 183 -14.91 11.48 -0.27
CA THR A 183 -14.60 12.86 -0.66
C THR A 183 -15.72 13.39 -1.53
N LYS A 184 -16.23 14.59 -1.21
CA LYS A 184 -17.24 15.27 -2.03
C LYS A 184 -16.62 16.29 -2.99
N GLY A 185 -15.49 16.87 -2.60
CA GLY A 185 -14.75 17.85 -3.35
C GLY A 185 -13.73 17.26 -4.31
N ASN A 186 -12.72 18.04 -4.63
CA ASN A 186 -11.64 17.65 -5.53
C ASN A 186 -10.60 16.77 -4.82
N THR A 187 -9.89 15.99 -5.61
CA THR A 187 -8.75 15.17 -5.16
C THR A 187 -7.45 15.77 -5.69
N TYR A 188 -6.55 16.10 -4.78
CA TYR A 188 -5.19 16.56 -5.06
C TYR A 188 -4.19 15.51 -4.61
N VAL A 189 -3.08 15.37 -5.35
CA VAL A 189 -2.05 14.39 -5.03
C VAL A 189 -0.67 15.05 -5.04
N VAL A 190 0.14 14.79 -4.03
CA VAL A 190 1.57 15.08 -4.00
C VAL A 190 2.31 13.77 -3.97
N PHE A 191 3.13 13.49 -4.99
CA PHE A 191 3.89 12.25 -5.06
C PHE A 191 5.18 12.41 -5.86
N GLY A 192 6.08 11.46 -5.71
CA GLY A 192 7.32 11.38 -6.47
C GLY A 192 7.69 9.95 -6.82
N CYS A 193 8.82 9.81 -7.49
CA CYS A 193 9.39 8.51 -7.82
C CYS A 193 10.80 8.41 -7.24
N THR A 194 11.10 7.26 -6.62
CA THR A 194 12.42 6.95 -6.07
C THR A 194 13.44 6.78 -7.20
N GLY A 195 14.62 7.38 -7.06
CA GLY A 195 15.77 7.18 -7.94
C GLY A 195 16.40 5.81 -7.76
N ASP A 196 17.25 5.40 -8.71
CA ASP A 196 17.97 4.11 -8.69
C ASP A 196 17.06 2.88 -8.48
N ARG A 197 15.81 2.96 -8.99
CA ARG A 197 14.79 1.91 -8.91
C ARG A 197 14.15 1.67 -10.28
N ASP A 198 13.12 0.82 -10.30
CA ASP A 198 12.35 0.51 -11.50
C ASP A 198 11.81 1.77 -12.19
N ARG A 199 12.45 2.16 -13.30
CA ARG A 199 12.07 3.34 -14.10
C ARG A 199 10.76 3.13 -14.85
N SER A 200 10.45 1.88 -15.21
CA SER A 200 9.27 1.56 -16.04
C SER A 200 7.96 1.95 -15.38
N LYS A 201 7.90 1.99 -14.04
CA LYS A 201 6.70 2.37 -13.29
C LYS A 201 6.47 3.89 -13.24
N ARG A 202 7.48 4.75 -13.49
CA ARG A 202 7.40 6.21 -13.34
C ARG A 202 6.29 6.80 -14.22
N LYS A 203 6.33 6.51 -15.50
CA LYS A 203 5.34 6.95 -16.49
C LYS A 203 3.94 6.40 -16.17
N ILE A 204 3.85 5.13 -15.76
CA ILE A 204 2.59 4.50 -15.39
C ILE A 204 1.97 5.21 -14.18
N MET A 205 2.77 5.53 -13.16
CA MET A 205 2.31 6.22 -11.96
C MET A 205 1.83 7.63 -12.27
N SER A 206 2.57 8.42 -13.05
CA SER A 206 2.18 9.79 -13.41
C SER A 206 0.90 9.83 -14.24
N LYS A 207 0.76 8.93 -15.22
CA LYS A 207 -0.48 8.79 -16.00
C LYS A 207 -1.66 8.41 -15.10
N LEU A 208 -1.49 7.42 -14.25
CA LEU A 208 -2.52 6.94 -13.32
C LEU A 208 -2.99 8.06 -12.37
N VAL A 209 -2.04 8.81 -11.80
CA VAL A 209 -2.37 9.92 -10.90
C VAL A 209 -3.11 11.02 -11.65
N SER A 210 -2.69 11.36 -12.87
CA SER A 210 -3.40 12.32 -13.73
C SER A 210 -4.85 11.89 -14.01
N GLU A 211 -5.08 10.61 -14.29
CA GLU A 211 -6.42 10.07 -14.57
C GLU A 211 -7.33 10.04 -13.33
N LEU A 212 -6.74 9.85 -12.13
CA LEU A 212 -7.49 9.65 -10.89
C LEU A 212 -7.57 10.89 -10.00
N SER A 213 -6.91 12.00 -10.35
CA SER A 213 -6.94 13.23 -9.54
C SER A 213 -7.34 14.45 -10.37
N ASN A 214 -7.88 15.47 -9.70
CA ASN A 214 -8.17 16.75 -10.34
C ASN A 214 -6.89 17.51 -10.66
N TYR A 215 -5.88 17.40 -9.79
CA TYR A 215 -4.59 18.02 -9.97
C TYR A 215 -3.53 17.32 -9.10
N PHE A 216 -2.29 17.30 -9.56
CA PHE A 216 -1.21 16.75 -8.76
C PHE A 216 0.09 17.56 -8.85
N ILE A 217 0.91 17.44 -7.82
CA ILE A 217 2.24 18.03 -7.75
C ILE A 217 3.24 16.88 -7.73
N PHE A 218 4.05 16.81 -8.78
CA PHE A 218 5.16 15.86 -8.85
C PHE A 218 6.37 16.44 -8.12
N THR A 219 6.97 15.66 -7.22
CA THR A 219 8.06 16.12 -6.35
C THR A 219 9.15 15.06 -6.17
N ASN A 220 10.22 15.40 -5.48
CA ASN A 220 11.20 14.40 -5.07
C ASN A 220 10.59 13.43 -4.04
N ASP A 221 11.01 12.17 -4.19
CA ASP A 221 10.94 11.14 -3.15
C ASP A 221 12.37 10.94 -2.62
N ASP A 222 12.98 9.77 -2.79
CA ASP A 222 14.41 9.54 -2.56
C ASP A 222 15.14 9.55 -3.90
N PRO A 223 15.74 10.66 -4.37
CA PRO A 223 16.40 10.67 -5.67
C PRO A 223 17.67 9.81 -5.70
N HIS A 224 18.26 9.46 -4.56
CA HIS A 224 19.52 8.74 -4.47
C HIS A 224 20.63 9.43 -5.28
N ASP A 225 21.36 8.67 -6.11
CA ASP A 225 22.42 9.21 -6.98
C ASP A 225 21.92 9.65 -8.35
N GLU A 226 20.63 9.46 -8.65
CA GLU A 226 20.01 9.83 -9.92
C GLU A 226 19.67 11.34 -9.96
N ASP A 227 19.78 11.94 -11.16
CA ASP A 227 19.36 13.33 -11.36
C ASP A 227 17.84 13.45 -11.22
N PRO A 228 17.33 14.30 -10.30
CA PRO A 228 15.89 14.54 -10.18
C PRO A 228 15.22 14.98 -11.48
N ASN A 229 15.90 15.73 -12.35
CA ASN A 229 15.34 16.13 -13.64
C ASN A 229 15.18 14.92 -14.60
N GLN A 230 16.07 13.93 -14.51
CA GLN A 230 15.90 12.69 -15.27
C GLN A 230 14.69 11.89 -14.77
N ILE A 231 14.46 11.86 -13.44
CA ILE A 231 13.27 11.22 -12.87
C ILE A 231 11.99 11.90 -13.37
N VAL A 232 11.97 13.23 -13.45
CA VAL A 232 10.86 14.00 -14.05
C VAL A 232 10.70 13.65 -15.52
N SER A 233 11.79 13.65 -16.30
CA SER A 233 11.75 13.31 -17.74
C SER A 233 11.14 11.92 -17.99
N ASP A 234 11.54 10.91 -17.21
CA ASP A 234 11.00 9.56 -17.31
C ASP A 234 9.51 9.49 -16.90
N ALA A 235 9.12 10.25 -15.88
CA ALA A 235 7.76 10.27 -15.37
C ALA A 235 6.76 10.93 -16.34
N PHE A 236 7.23 11.88 -17.16
CA PHE A 236 6.41 12.64 -18.10
C PHE A 236 6.73 12.33 -19.58
N GLU A 237 7.45 11.25 -19.83
CA GLU A 237 7.75 10.82 -21.20
C GLU A 237 6.46 10.59 -22.02
N ASN A 238 6.29 11.38 -23.10
CA ASN A 238 5.08 11.38 -23.95
C ASN A 238 3.78 11.63 -23.15
N ALA A 239 3.81 12.47 -22.10
CA ALA A 239 2.62 12.82 -21.36
C ALA A 239 1.63 13.61 -22.23
N ASP A 240 0.37 13.19 -22.21
CA ASP A 240 -0.76 13.80 -22.90
C ASP A 240 -1.76 14.49 -21.95
N PHE A 241 -1.32 14.79 -20.73
CA PHE A 241 -2.10 15.41 -19.67
C PHE A 241 -1.42 16.70 -19.16
N SER A 242 -2.21 17.61 -18.59
CA SER A 242 -1.75 18.95 -18.17
C SER A 242 -2.17 19.35 -16.77
N ASN A 243 -2.84 18.46 -16.03
CA ASN A 243 -3.36 18.74 -14.68
C ASN A 243 -2.28 18.54 -13.60
N TYR A 244 -1.07 19.08 -13.82
CA TYR A 244 0.04 18.89 -12.89
C TYR A 244 0.98 20.10 -12.81
N GLU A 245 1.78 20.10 -11.75
CA GLU A 245 2.95 20.96 -11.55
C GLU A 245 4.13 20.10 -11.11
N VAL A 246 5.36 20.50 -11.48
CA VAL A 246 6.60 19.94 -10.95
C VAL A 246 7.19 20.89 -9.92
N CYS A 247 7.36 20.40 -8.68
CA CYS A 247 7.99 21.13 -7.60
C CYS A 247 8.95 20.19 -6.85
N LEU A 248 10.24 20.25 -7.16
CA LEU A 248 11.22 19.29 -6.65
C LEU A 248 11.50 19.44 -5.13
N ASP A 249 11.25 20.59 -4.54
CA ASP A 249 11.24 20.75 -3.09
C ASP A 249 9.96 20.13 -2.53
N ARG A 250 10.09 18.97 -1.86
CA ARG A 250 8.95 18.23 -1.34
C ARG A 250 8.21 18.97 -0.23
N LYS A 251 8.92 19.76 0.60
CA LYS A 251 8.28 20.61 1.61
C LYS A 251 7.39 21.66 0.95
N GLU A 252 7.92 22.35 -0.05
CA GLU A 252 7.19 23.33 -0.83
C GLU A 252 6.01 22.69 -1.57
N ALA A 253 6.20 21.53 -2.19
CA ALA A 253 5.14 20.77 -2.88
C ALA A 253 3.96 20.43 -1.94
N ILE A 254 4.24 19.96 -0.73
CA ILE A 254 3.22 19.68 0.29
C ILE A 254 2.47 20.95 0.67
N ILE A 255 3.18 22.05 0.94
CA ILE A 255 2.57 23.34 1.29
C ILE A 255 1.68 23.86 0.14
N LYS A 256 2.15 23.74 -1.11
CA LYS A 256 1.32 24.11 -2.28
C LYS A 256 0.07 23.23 -2.36
N GLY A 257 0.19 21.93 -2.14
CA GLY A 257 -0.96 21.01 -2.10
C GLY A 257 -2.00 21.42 -1.05
N ILE A 258 -1.57 21.80 0.16
CA ILE A 258 -2.48 22.27 1.21
C ILE A 258 -3.16 23.58 0.81
N LYS A 259 -2.45 24.49 0.15
CA LYS A 259 -3.01 25.78 -0.32
C LYS A 259 -4.07 25.64 -1.42
N LEU A 260 -4.08 24.53 -2.17
CA LEU A 260 -5.08 24.24 -3.19
C LEU A 260 -6.43 23.83 -2.59
N LEU A 261 -6.45 23.35 -1.34
CA LEU A 261 -7.64 22.79 -0.71
C LEU A 261 -8.74 23.86 -0.52
N LYS A 262 -9.92 23.51 -0.96
CA LYS A 262 -11.18 24.21 -0.70
C LYS A 262 -12.01 23.36 0.27
N GLU A 263 -13.31 23.57 0.32
CA GLU A 263 -14.21 22.83 1.20
C GLU A 263 -14.46 21.40 0.67
N ASP A 264 -14.40 20.41 1.56
CA ASP A 264 -14.65 18.99 1.30
C ASP A 264 -13.62 18.32 0.36
N ASP A 265 -12.45 18.92 0.14
CA ASP A 265 -11.38 18.40 -0.70
C ASP A 265 -10.52 17.35 0.00
N LEU A 266 -9.81 16.60 -0.80
CA LEU A 266 -8.83 15.56 -0.40
C LEU A 266 -7.44 15.91 -0.92
N LEU A 267 -6.45 15.89 -0.04
CA LEU A 267 -5.03 15.88 -0.40
C LEU A 267 -4.41 14.54 -0.02
N LEU A 268 -3.82 13.87 -0.99
CA LEU A 268 -3.02 12.65 -0.79
C LEU A 268 -1.54 12.98 -0.93
N ILE A 269 -0.74 12.66 0.09
CA ILE A 269 0.73 12.79 0.09
C ILE A 269 1.29 11.39 0.09
N LEU A 270 1.88 10.96 -1.04
CA LEU A 270 2.22 9.58 -1.31
C LEU A 270 3.72 9.37 -1.50
N GLY A 271 4.18 8.15 -1.18
CA GLY A 271 5.52 7.64 -1.40
C GLY A 271 6.28 7.41 -0.10
N LYS A 272 6.47 8.42 0.73
CA LYS A 272 7.32 8.33 1.93
C LYS A 272 6.60 7.80 3.18
N GLY A 273 5.32 8.09 3.35
CA GLY A 273 4.54 7.56 4.48
C GLY A 273 5.21 7.84 5.85
N HIS A 274 5.70 6.78 6.50
CA HIS A 274 6.33 6.83 7.83
C HIS A 274 7.81 7.18 7.84
N GLU A 275 8.43 7.36 6.69
CA GLU A 275 9.87 7.63 6.61
C GLU A 275 10.23 8.97 7.26
N GLU A 276 11.36 8.99 7.97
CA GLU A 276 11.85 10.17 8.70
C GLU A 276 13.06 10.83 8.03
N LYS A 277 13.41 10.38 6.82
CA LYS A 277 14.54 10.90 6.06
C LYS A 277 14.30 10.82 4.57
N MET A 278 15.01 11.65 3.82
CA MET A 278 15.13 11.58 2.37
C MET A 278 16.57 11.20 2.02
N ILE A 279 16.74 10.24 1.11
CA ILE A 279 18.07 9.82 0.64
C ILE A 279 18.41 10.59 -0.63
N VAL A 280 19.45 11.39 -0.53
CA VAL A 280 19.96 12.22 -1.63
C VAL A 280 21.33 11.73 -2.07
N LYS A 281 21.93 12.42 -3.04
CA LYS A 281 23.21 12.07 -3.66
C LYS A 281 24.27 11.63 -2.64
N ASN A 282 25.10 10.67 -3.04
CA ASN A 282 26.13 10.02 -2.20
C ASN A 282 25.54 9.29 -0.98
N LYS A 283 24.33 8.77 -1.11
CA LYS A 283 23.59 8.06 -0.04
C LYS A 283 23.43 8.89 1.24
N LYS A 284 23.53 10.21 1.14
CA LYS A 284 23.34 11.12 2.27
C LYS A 284 21.86 11.10 2.69
N ALA A 285 21.61 10.83 3.96
CA ALA A 285 20.29 10.94 4.56
C ALA A 285 20.09 12.34 5.14
N ILE A 286 19.04 13.03 4.71
CA ILE A 286 18.61 14.30 5.30
C ILE A 286 17.31 14.07 6.08
N PRO A 287 17.12 14.69 7.27
CA PRO A 287 15.88 14.59 8.01
C PRO A 287 14.70 15.11 7.19
N PHE A 288 13.67 14.31 7.04
CA PHE A 288 12.45 14.70 6.33
C PHE A 288 11.30 13.80 6.74
N ASN A 289 10.12 14.38 6.98
CA ASN A 289 8.91 13.61 7.29
C ASN A 289 7.67 14.38 6.83
N ASP A 290 6.86 13.76 5.96
CA ASP A 290 5.65 14.36 5.38
C ASP A 290 4.68 14.90 6.44
N LYS A 291 4.41 14.10 7.48
CA LYS A 291 3.50 14.48 8.57
C LYS A 291 3.98 15.70 9.34
N LYS A 292 5.28 15.79 9.64
CA LYS A 292 5.85 16.95 10.34
C LYS A 292 5.66 18.22 9.51
N VAL A 293 5.92 18.16 8.21
CA VAL A 293 5.72 19.30 7.29
C VAL A 293 4.26 19.76 7.32
N VAL A 294 3.31 18.82 7.21
CA VAL A 294 1.87 19.14 7.26
C VAL A 294 1.52 19.81 8.59
N LEU A 295 1.88 19.19 9.72
CA LEU A 295 1.50 19.68 11.05
C LEU A 295 2.17 21.02 11.40
N GLU A 296 3.43 21.24 10.97
CA GLU A 296 4.11 22.53 11.14
C GLU A 296 3.35 23.62 10.37
N TYR A 297 3.08 23.40 9.08
CA TYR A 297 2.40 24.39 8.26
C TYR A 297 0.98 24.69 8.75
N LEU A 298 0.21 23.68 9.16
CA LEU A 298 -1.14 23.87 9.70
C LEU A 298 -1.19 24.64 11.05
N ARG A 299 -0.07 24.74 11.76
CA ARG A 299 0.04 25.56 12.98
C ARG A 299 0.36 27.02 12.68
N GLU A 300 0.90 27.30 11.49
CA GLU A 300 1.29 28.65 11.08
C GLU A 300 0.14 29.44 10.46
N ILE A 301 -0.95 28.76 10.04
CA ILE A 301 -2.13 29.34 9.39
C ILE A 301 -3.40 29.21 10.25
#